data_87d9f6d712d5e74c2b8f52a46b3404d4
#
_entry.id   87d9f6d712d5e74c2b8f52a46b3404d4
#
_cell.length_a   1.000
_cell.length_b   1.000
_cell.length_c   1.000
_cell.angle_alpha   90.00
_cell.angle_beta   90.00
_cell.angle_gamma   90.00
#
_symmetry.space_group_name_H-M   'P 1'
#
loop_
_entity.id
_entity.type
_entity.pdbx_description
1 polymer ?
#
loop_
_entity_poly.entity_id
_entity_poly.type
_entity_poly.pdbx_seq_one_letter_code
_entity_poly.pdbx_strand_id
1 'polypeptide(L)'
;DQFEPGSTMKPFAIAKALDMGLVDPLTTIQTSPGKLTIGDRTIGDTHDYGLLTVAEVVAKSSNIGTAKIALEISPQTLYETYSELGFGNAPKIGFPGATSGRLRPGKTWRPVEQATISYGHGVTVSLMQLVKAYTALARNGDVIDLTLFKRMPGETAAGTQVFKPETARRMRAM
;
A
#
# COMPACT_ATOMS: atom_id res chain seq x y z
N ASP A 1 15.38 2.31 -12.54
CA ASP A 1 14.99 0.89 -12.51
C ASP A 1 13.60 0.74 -11.94
N GLN A 2 12.88 -0.29 -12.39
CA GLN A 2 11.54 -0.66 -11.91
C GLN A 2 11.58 -2.08 -11.37
N PHE A 3 10.79 -2.34 -10.33
CA PHE A 3 10.66 -3.66 -9.73
C PHE A 3 9.26 -3.87 -9.14
N GLU A 4 8.86 -5.10 -8.92
CA GLU A 4 7.67 -5.43 -8.15
C GLU A 4 7.94 -5.22 -6.66
N PRO A 5 7.19 -4.36 -5.95
CA PRO A 5 7.50 -3.99 -4.57
C PRO A 5 7.29 -5.10 -3.54
N GLY A 6 6.53 -6.14 -3.89
CA GLY A 6 6.24 -7.22 -2.96
C GLY A 6 5.57 -6.73 -1.67
N SER A 7 5.94 -7.31 -0.55
CA SER A 7 5.32 -7.03 0.76
C SER A 7 5.46 -5.60 1.25
N THR A 8 6.34 -4.79 0.67
CA THR A 8 6.43 -3.36 0.99
C THR A 8 5.19 -2.57 0.54
N MET A 9 4.35 -3.16 -0.30
CA MET A 9 3.08 -2.57 -0.75
C MET A 9 1.94 -2.74 0.26
N LYS A 10 1.99 -3.77 1.10
CA LYS A 10 0.90 -4.14 2.02
C LYS A 10 0.39 -3.01 2.92
N PRO A 11 1.26 -2.18 3.52
CA PRO A 11 0.82 -1.12 4.42
C PRO A 11 -0.17 -0.15 3.81
N PHE A 12 -0.13 0.09 2.51
CA PHE A 12 -0.98 1.10 1.86
C PHE A 12 -2.44 0.66 1.74
N ALA A 13 -2.71 -0.60 1.37
CA ALA A 13 -4.07 -1.15 1.37
C ALA A 13 -4.64 -1.22 2.79
N ILE A 14 -3.83 -1.65 3.76
CA ILE A 14 -4.24 -1.73 5.15
C ILE A 14 -4.52 -0.34 5.72
N ALA A 15 -3.66 0.64 5.43
CA ALA A 15 -3.87 2.04 5.82
C ALA A 15 -5.19 2.58 5.24
N LYS A 16 -5.51 2.27 3.99
CA LYS A 16 -6.78 2.71 3.38
C LYS A 16 -7.99 2.08 4.05
N ALA A 17 -7.93 0.80 4.38
CA ALA A 17 -9.00 0.12 5.11
C ALA A 17 -9.21 0.71 6.52
N LEU A 18 -8.14 1.02 7.24
CA LEU A 18 -8.20 1.74 8.52
C LEU A 18 -8.82 3.12 8.36
N ASP A 19 -8.38 3.86 7.35
CA ASP A 19 -8.82 5.23 7.06
C ASP A 19 -10.32 5.31 6.75
N MET A 20 -10.84 4.29 6.06
CA MET A 20 -12.27 4.15 5.76
C MET A 20 -13.10 3.59 6.93
N GLY A 21 -12.48 3.19 8.03
CA GLY A 21 -13.17 2.55 9.16
C GLY A 21 -13.68 1.13 8.87
N LEU A 22 -13.19 0.47 7.82
CA LEU A 22 -13.56 -0.91 7.48
C LEU A 22 -12.97 -1.91 8.47
N VAL A 23 -11.82 -1.60 9.02
CA VAL A 23 -11.11 -2.38 10.05
C VAL A 23 -10.48 -1.43 11.06
N ASP A 24 -10.13 -1.98 12.23
CA ASP A 24 -9.22 -1.37 13.21
C ASP A 24 -8.04 -2.31 13.49
N PRO A 25 -7.00 -1.90 14.23
CA PRO A 25 -5.84 -2.75 14.51
C PRO A 25 -6.17 -4.09 15.18
N LEU A 26 -7.28 -4.19 15.92
CA LEU A 26 -7.72 -5.40 16.63
C LEU A 26 -8.75 -6.23 15.86
N THR A 27 -9.24 -5.74 14.71
CA THR A 27 -10.13 -6.52 13.84
C THR A 27 -9.44 -7.82 13.42
N THR A 28 -10.15 -8.94 13.54
CA THR A 28 -9.59 -10.27 13.25
C THR A 28 -9.89 -10.71 11.82
N ILE A 29 -8.90 -11.29 11.18
CA ILE A 29 -8.96 -11.83 9.84
C ILE A 29 -8.57 -13.31 9.88
N GLN A 30 -9.41 -14.19 9.34
CA GLN A 30 -9.10 -15.61 9.25
C GLN A 30 -8.17 -15.87 8.05
N THR A 31 -7.02 -16.46 8.31
CA THR A 31 -6.01 -16.77 7.27
C THR A 31 -5.79 -18.28 7.07
N SER A 32 -6.40 -19.13 7.94
CA SER A 32 -6.34 -20.59 7.73
C SER A 32 -7.04 -21.01 6.44
N PRO A 33 -6.56 -22.06 5.80
CA PRO A 33 -5.43 -22.93 6.13
C PRO A 33 -4.08 -22.48 5.55
N GLY A 34 -3.84 -21.19 5.41
CA GLY A 34 -2.62 -20.64 4.79
C GLY A 34 -2.67 -20.60 3.27
N LYS A 35 -3.83 -20.88 2.69
CA LYS A 35 -4.11 -20.78 1.24
C LYS A 35 -5.50 -20.18 1.03
N LEU A 36 -5.63 -19.36 0.00
CA LEU A 36 -6.89 -18.73 -0.39
C LEU A 36 -7.04 -18.78 -1.90
N THR A 37 -8.11 -19.40 -2.37
CA THR A 37 -8.43 -19.42 -3.81
C THR A 37 -9.35 -18.28 -4.15
N ILE A 38 -8.96 -17.48 -5.15
CA ILE A 38 -9.72 -16.36 -5.68
C ILE A 38 -9.87 -16.58 -7.18
N GLY A 39 -11.07 -16.92 -7.63
CA GLY A 39 -11.30 -17.31 -9.01
C GLY A 39 -10.49 -18.58 -9.39
N ASP A 40 -9.62 -18.43 -10.36
CA ASP A 40 -8.77 -19.50 -10.91
C ASP A 40 -7.37 -19.59 -10.26
N ARG A 41 -7.06 -18.74 -9.29
CA ARG A 41 -5.74 -18.66 -8.65
C ARG A 41 -5.80 -18.88 -7.15
N THR A 42 -4.77 -19.55 -6.64
CA THR A 42 -4.56 -19.74 -5.21
C THR A 42 -3.37 -18.89 -4.76
N ILE A 43 -3.58 -18.04 -3.76
CA ILE A 43 -2.55 -17.28 -3.05
C ILE A 43 -2.27 -17.96 -1.72
N GLY A 44 -1.10 -17.70 -1.14
CA GLY A 44 -0.69 -18.37 0.11
C GLY A 44 0.16 -17.50 1.00
N ASP A 45 0.13 -17.85 2.28
CA ASP A 45 1.09 -17.42 3.29
C ASP A 45 2.20 -18.47 3.43
N THR A 46 3.29 -18.10 4.06
CA THR A 46 4.40 -19.02 4.35
C THR A 46 4.02 -20.11 5.36
N HIS A 47 3.03 -19.81 6.21
CA HIS A 47 2.50 -20.71 7.24
C HIS A 47 0.98 -20.55 7.34
N ASP A 48 0.33 -21.52 7.99
CA ASP A 48 -1.03 -21.33 8.49
C ASP A 48 -0.97 -20.51 9.78
N TYR A 49 -1.31 -19.24 9.68
CA TYR A 49 -1.30 -18.33 10.85
C TYR A 49 -2.63 -18.32 11.61
N GLY A 50 -3.65 -18.99 11.11
CA GLY A 50 -4.96 -19.01 11.77
C GLY A 50 -5.65 -17.65 11.74
N LEU A 51 -6.25 -17.30 12.88
CA LEU A 51 -6.93 -16.03 13.08
C LEU A 51 -5.91 -14.96 13.50
N LEU A 52 -5.77 -13.90 12.69
CA LEU A 52 -4.85 -12.77 12.94
C LEU A 52 -5.64 -11.49 13.18
N THR A 53 -5.16 -10.64 14.08
CA THR A 53 -5.56 -9.23 14.07
C THR A 53 -4.94 -8.49 12.89
N VAL A 54 -5.48 -7.33 12.52
CA VAL A 54 -4.89 -6.48 11.47
C VAL A 54 -3.44 -6.13 11.80
N ALA A 55 -3.14 -5.83 13.07
CA ALA A 55 -1.76 -5.60 13.52
C ALA A 55 -0.86 -6.82 13.28
N GLU A 56 -1.36 -8.02 13.55
CA GLU A 56 -0.62 -9.26 13.29
C GLU A 56 -0.48 -9.56 11.79
N VAL A 57 -1.46 -9.18 10.95
CA VAL A 57 -1.34 -9.26 9.49
C VAL A 57 -0.15 -8.44 9.01
N VAL A 58 0.04 -7.24 9.54
CA VAL A 58 1.21 -6.39 9.24
C VAL A 58 2.49 -7.04 9.77
N ALA A 59 2.53 -7.41 11.05
CA ALA A 59 3.72 -7.95 11.71
C ALA A 59 4.20 -9.28 11.09
N LYS A 60 3.29 -10.15 10.71
CA LYS A 60 3.59 -11.44 10.06
C LYS A 60 3.68 -11.36 8.55
N SER A 61 3.36 -10.20 7.98
CA SER A 61 3.35 -10.00 6.52
C SER A 61 2.46 -11.02 5.79
N SER A 62 1.25 -11.24 6.29
CA SER A 62 0.30 -12.18 5.68
C SER A 62 -0.23 -11.69 4.34
N ASN A 63 -0.01 -12.46 3.28
CA ASN A 63 -0.60 -12.20 1.96
C ASN A 63 -2.12 -12.35 1.99
N ILE A 64 -2.59 -13.41 2.64
CA ILE A 64 -4.03 -13.74 2.73
C ILE A 64 -4.76 -12.66 3.53
N GLY A 65 -4.20 -12.26 4.69
CA GLY A 65 -4.78 -11.21 5.52
C GLY A 65 -4.86 -9.89 4.76
N THR A 66 -3.79 -9.49 4.09
CA THR A 66 -3.75 -8.27 3.28
C THR A 66 -4.73 -8.32 2.11
N ALA A 67 -4.79 -9.45 1.38
CA ALA A 67 -5.71 -9.62 0.27
C ALA A 67 -7.18 -9.52 0.71
N LYS A 68 -7.55 -10.17 1.81
CA LYS A 68 -8.91 -10.10 2.36
C LYS A 68 -9.29 -8.67 2.76
N ILE A 69 -8.38 -7.94 3.41
CA ILE A 69 -8.60 -6.53 3.76
C ILE A 69 -8.75 -5.68 2.49
N ALA A 70 -7.86 -5.85 1.52
CA ALA A 70 -7.89 -5.08 0.28
C ALA A 70 -9.16 -5.32 -0.55
N LEU A 71 -9.70 -6.53 -0.54
CA LEU A 71 -10.93 -6.88 -1.26
C LEU A 71 -12.20 -6.24 -0.66
N GLU A 72 -12.15 -5.75 0.56
CA GLU A 72 -13.23 -4.93 1.16
C GLU A 72 -13.27 -3.50 0.58
N ILE A 73 -12.23 -3.08 -0.11
CA ILE A 73 -12.14 -1.75 -0.75
C ILE A 73 -12.51 -1.90 -2.22
N SER A 74 -13.29 -0.95 -2.77
CA SER A 74 -13.56 -0.99 -4.22
C SER A 74 -12.25 -0.88 -5.02
N PRO A 75 -12.12 -1.57 -6.17
CA PRO A 75 -10.93 -1.48 -7.01
C PRO A 75 -10.58 -0.05 -7.39
N GLN A 76 -11.58 0.77 -7.68
CA GLN A 76 -11.37 2.17 -8.06
C GLN A 76 -10.82 2.99 -6.89
N THR A 77 -11.37 2.82 -5.68
CA THR A 77 -10.89 3.53 -4.48
C THR A 77 -9.44 3.15 -4.15
N LEU A 78 -9.10 1.87 -4.24
CA LEU A 78 -7.73 1.42 -3.99
C LEU A 78 -6.76 1.93 -5.05
N TYR A 79 -7.16 1.91 -6.33
CA TYR A 79 -6.38 2.48 -7.42
C TYR A 79 -6.11 3.99 -7.22
N GLU A 80 -7.14 4.76 -6.86
CA GLU A 80 -7.02 6.19 -6.59
C GLU A 80 -6.06 6.46 -5.43
N THR A 81 -6.15 5.67 -4.37
CA THR A 81 -5.22 5.76 -3.23
C THR A 81 -3.77 5.52 -3.67
N TYR A 82 -3.52 4.48 -4.43
CA TYR A 82 -2.18 4.21 -4.95
C TYR A 82 -1.67 5.32 -5.88
N SER A 83 -2.55 5.87 -6.71
CA SER A 83 -2.21 6.98 -7.59
C SER A 83 -1.87 8.27 -6.82
N GLU A 84 -2.64 8.58 -5.79
CA GLU A 84 -2.39 9.73 -4.89
C GLU A 84 -1.07 9.59 -4.13
N LEU A 85 -0.68 8.36 -3.78
CA LEU A 85 0.62 8.06 -3.17
C LEU A 85 1.80 8.22 -4.15
N GLY A 86 1.51 8.31 -5.45
CA GLY A 86 2.51 8.51 -6.51
C GLY A 86 2.78 7.28 -7.38
N PHE A 87 2.18 6.13 -7.11
CA PHE A 87 2.33 4.96 -7.97
C PHE A 87 1.67 5.19 -9.34
N GLY A 88 2.29 4.68 -10.40
CA GLY A 88 1.85 4.92 -11.77
C GLY A 88 2.23 6.29 -12.34
N ASN A 89 2.84 7.17 -11.55
CA ASN A 89 3.25 8.52 -11.96
C ASN A 89 4.76 8.70 -11.76
N ALA A 90 5.45 9.28 -12.76
CA ALA A 90 6.87 9.56 -12.62
C ALA A 90 7.11 10.63 -11.53
N PRO A 91 8.02 10.39 -10.57
CA PRO A 91 8.33 11.39 -9.55
C PRO A 91 8.91 12.66 -10.16
N LYS A 92 8.43 13.83 -9.73
CA LYS A 92 8.91 15.14 -10.18
C LYS A 92 10.17 15.54 -9.40
N ILE A 93 11.27 14.87 -9.63
CA ILE A 93 12.54 15.11 -8.93
C ILE A 93 13.55 15.97 -9.71
N GLY A 94 13.17 16.42 -10.92
CA GLY A 94 14.07 17.20 -11.78
C GLY A 94 15.21 16.39 -12.39
N PHE A 95 15.14 15.07 -12.35
CA PHE A 95 16.16 14.16 -12.88
C PHE A 95 15.66 13.45 -14.14
N PRO A 96 16.44 13.46 -15.26
CA PRO A 96 16.06 12.74 -16.45
C PRO A 96 16.01 11.23 -16.22
N GLY A 97 15.00 10.55 -16.77
CA GLY A 97 14.85 9.11 -16.64
C GLY A 97 14.06 8.64 -15.41
N ALA A 98 13.40 9.55 -14.69
CA ALA A 98 12.42 9.15 -13.69
C ALA A 98 11.30 8.34 -14.34
N THR A 99 11.04 7.14 -13.82
CA THR A 99 10.04 6.22 -14.38
C THR A 99 8.73 6.28 -13.63
N SER A 100 7.60 6.11 -14.35
CA SER A 100 6.26 6.03 -13.78
C SER A 100 5.94 4.67 -13.14
N GLY A 101 6.74 3.65 -13.41
CA GLY A 101 6.33 2.30 -13.08
C GLY A 101 5.09 1.88 -13.88
N ARG A 102 4.40 0.84 -13.40
CA ARG A 102 3.17 0.36 -14.01
C ARG A 102 2.12 0.10 -12.95
N LEU A 103 1.03 0.85 -13.01
CA LEU A 103 -0.18 0.64 -12.24
C LEU A 103 -1.37 0.67 -13.22
N ARG A 104 -2.01 -0.49 -13.43
CA ARG A 104 -3.18 -0.57 -14.31
C ARG A 104 -4.38 0.10 -13.65
N PRO A 105 -5.30 0.73 -14.45
CA PRO A 105 -6.53 1.32 -13.91
C PRO A 105 -7.35 0.31 -13.12
N GLY A 106 -7.88 0.71 -11.96
CA GLY A 106 -8.61 -0.17 -11.06
C GLY A 106 -9.83 -0.84 -11.67
N LYS A 107 -10.51 -0.15 -12.60
CA LYS A 107 -11.65 -0.70 -13.36
C LYS A 107 -11.30 -1.94 -14.20
N THR A 108 -10.03 -2.20 -14.44
CA THR A 108 -9.56 -3.37 -15.20
C THR A 108 -9.16 -4.54 -14.31
N TRP A 109 -9.18 -4.37 -12.98
CA TRP A 109 -8.74 -5.41 -12.06
C TRP A 109 -9.84 -6.45 -11.85
N ARG A 110 -9.46 -7.72 -12.05
CA ARG A 110 -10.22 -8.84 -11.51
C ARG A 110 -9.92 -8.97 -10.01
N PRO A 111 -10.78 -9.63 -9.21
CA PRO A 111 -10.55 -9.78 -7.77
C PRO A 111 -9.17 -10.35 -7.41
N VAL A 112 -8.69 -11.34 -8.15
CA VAL A 112 -7.35 -11.91 -7.93
C VAL A 112 -6.24 -10.90 -8.21
N GLU A 113 -6.40 -10.02 -9.18
CA GLU A 113 -5.43 -8.98 -9.50
C GLU A 113 -5.40 -7.90 -8.42
N GLN A 114 -6.56 -7.49 -7.92
CA GLN A 114 -6.65 -6.58 -6.77
C GLN A 114 -5.95 -7.18 -5.55
N ALA A 115 -6.18 -8.46 -5.27
CA ALA A 115 -5.53 -9.17 -4.18
C ALA A 115 -4.01 -9.18 -4.36
N THR A 116 -3.48 -9.57 -5.52
CA THR A 116 -2.04 -9.65 -5.76
C THR A 116 -1.36 -8.29 -5.75
N ILE A 117 -1.99 -7.25 -6.30
CA ILE A 117 -1.48 -5.87 -6.27
C ILE A 117 -1.36 -5.38 -4.82
N SER A 118 -2.28 -5.74 -3.94
CA SER A 118 -2.25 -5.31 -2.53
C SER A 118 -1.01 -5.77 -1.77
N TYR A 119 -0.38 -6.85 -2.20
CA TYR A 119 0.89 -7.31 -1.65
C TYR A 119 2.04 -7.26 -2.66
N GLY A 120 1.90 -6.38 -3.69
CA GLY A 120 3.01 -5.90 -4.51
C GLY A 120 3.37 -6.74 -5.71
N HIS A 121 2.46 -7.56 -6.23
CA HIS A 121 2.61 -8.30 -7.48
C HIS A 121 1.64 -7.79 -8.56
N GLY A 122 2.11 -7.74 -9.81
CA GLY A 122 1.33 -7.18 -10.93
C GLY A 122 1.34 -5.65 -10.98
N VAL A 123 2.18 -5.01 -10.19
CA VAL A 123 2.49 -3.59 -10.16
C VAL A 123 4.01 -3.42 -10.19
N THR A 124 4.53 -2.45 -10.90
CA THR A 124 5.95 -2.11 -10.85
C THR A 124 6.14 -0.67 -10.41
N VAL A 125 7.14 -0.46 -9.58
CA VAL A 125 7.47 0.84 -8.98
C VAL A 125 8.96 1.11 -9.08
N SER A 126 9.35 2.37 -8.97
CA SER A 126 10.73 2.74 -8.68
C SER A 126 10.93 2.90 -7.17
N LEU A 127 12.18 2.82 -6.72
CA LEU A 127 12.52 3.10 -5.33
C LEU A 127 12.06 4.50 -4.89
N MET A 128 12.17 5.49 -5.79
CA MET A 128 11.73 6.86 -5.50
C MET A 128 10.23 6.97 -5.30
N GLN A 129 9.43 6.24 -6.09
CA GLN A 129 7.98 6.17 -5.88
C GLN A 129 7.65 5.53 -4.52
N LEU A 130 8.35 4.46 -4.16
CA LEU A 130 8.13 3.79 -2.88
C LEU A 130 8.49 4.70 -1.70
N VAL A 131 9.65 5.39 -1.76
CA VAL A 131 10.05 6.38 -0.75
C VAL A 131 9.01 7.50 -0.63
N LYS A 132 8.54 8.04 -1.75
CA LYS A 132 7.48 9.08 -1.75
C LYS A 132 6.22 8.57 -1.04
N ALA A 133 5.73 7.40 -1.39
CA ALA A 133 4.53 6.83 -0.78
C ALA A 133 4.68 6.64 0.73
N TYR A 134 5.83 6.17 1.19
CA TYR A 134 6.10 5.98 2.62
C TYR A 134 6.16 7.29 3.41
N THR A 135 6.36 8.45 2.76
CA THR A 135 6.26 9.74 3.45
C THR A 135 4.89 9.95 4.08
N ALA A 136 3.82 9.45 3.46
CA ALA A 136 2.47 9.54 4.02
C ALA A 136 2.34 8.81 5.37
N LEU A 137 3.00 7.67 5.53
CA LEU A 137 3.00 6.91 6.78
C LEU A 137 3.96 7.50 7.82
N ALA A 138 5.13 7.99 7.37
CA ALA A 138 6.13 8.62 8.25
C ALA A 138 5.67 9.97 8.80
N ARG A 139 4.86 10.68 8.04
CA ARG A 139 4.24 11.97 8.40
C ARG A 139 2.83 11.75 8.94
N ASN A 140 2.01 12.77 8.86
CA ASN A 140 0.63 12.74 9.34
C ASN A 140 -0.40 12.41 8.24
N GLY A 141 -0.06 11.45 7.38
CA GLY A 141 -0.92 11.00 6.30
C GLY A 141 -0.76 11.80 5.01
N ASP A 142 0.14 12.77 4.98
CA ASP A 142 0.41 13.61 3.82
C ASP A 142 1.64 13.12 3.05
N VAL A 143 1.49 12.93 1.75
CA VAL A 143 2.57 12.58 0.83
C VAL A 143 3.28 13.86 0.37
N ILE A 144 4.61 13.84 0.33
CA ILE A 144 5.42 14.97 -0.14
C ILE A 144 6.19 14.62 -1.41
N ASP A 145 6.43 15.63 -2.23
CA ASP A 145 7.34 15.48 -3.35
C ASP A 145 8.78 15.38 -2.86
N LEU A 146 9.51 14.44 -3.46
CA LEU A 146 10.93 14.26 -3.21
C LEU A 146 11.74 15.33 -3.95
N THR A 147 12.88 15.69 -3.41
CA THR A 147 13.83 16.63 -4.01
C THR A 147 15.25 16.09 -3.87
N LEU A 148 16.09 16.35 -4.88
CA LEU A 148 17.51 16.10 -4.82
C LEU A 148 18.29 17.27 -4.18
N PHE A 149 17.61 18.39 -3.94
CA PHE A 149 18.22 19.57 -3.34
C PHE A 149 17.98 19.57 -1.83
N LYS A 150 19.03 19.87 -1.09
CA LYS A 150 18.93 20.05 0.37
C LYS A 150 18.04 21.26 0.68
N ARG A 151 17.05 21.06 1.53
CA ARG A 151 16.22 22.18 2.03
C ARG A 151 17.01 23.04 3.02
N MET A 152 16.66 24.32 3.02
CA MET A 152 17.21 25.23 4.02
C MET A 152 16.61 24.94 5.40
N PRO A 153 17.35 25.23 6.49
CA PRO A 153 16.78 25.11 7.84
C PRO A 153 15.50 25.95 7.97
N GLY A 154 14.44 25.34 8.49
CA GLY A 154 13.13 25.98 8.66
C GLY A 154 12.18 25.84 7.46
N GLU A 155 12.63 25.40 6.30
CA GLU A 155 11.73 25.06 5.19
C GLU A 155 10.97 23.78 5.49
N THR A 156 9.63 23.86 5.43
CA THR A 156 8.76 22.69 5.54
C THR A 156 8.30 22.21 4.16
N ALA A 157 8.21 20.90 3.99
CA ALA A 157 7.60 20.34 2.79
C ALA A 157 6.08 20.44 2.89
N ALA A 158 5.44 21.12 1.94
CA ALA A 158 4.00 21.02 1.76
C ALA A 158 3.65 19.64 1.22
N GLY A 159 2.69 18.96 1.86
CA GLY A 159 2.22 17.64 1.47
C GLY A 159 0.78 17.68 0.94
N THR A 160 0.41 16.58 0.28
CA THR A 160 -0.98 16.30 -0.12
C THR A 160 -1.53 15.23 0.80
N GLN A 161 -2.65 15.52 1.47
CA GLN A 161 -3.27 14.58 2.41
C GLN A 161 -3.86 13.38 1.66
N VAL A 162 -3.44 12.18 2.04
CA VAL A 162 -3.95 10.90 1.50
C VAL A 162 -4.68 10.12 2.59
N PHE A 163 -4.12 10.07 3.79
CA PHE A 163 -4.73 9.43 4.96
C PHE A 163 -4.95 10.45 6.07
N LYS A 164 -5.87 10.16 6.99
CA LYS A 164 -6.02 10.92 8.21
C LYS A 164 -4.74 10.80 9.07
N PRO A 165 -4.39 11.83 9.85
CA PRO A 165 -3.22 11.76 10.76
C PRO A 165 -3.28 10.57 11.71
N GLU A 166 -4.46 10.21 12.20
CA GLU A 166 -4.65 9.05 13.07
C GLU A 166 -4.34 7.73 12.37
N THR A 167 -4.72 7.59 11.10
CA THR A 167 -4.40 6.40 10.29
C THR A 167 -2.89 6.21 10.19
N ALA A 168 -2.14 7.27 9.86
CA ALA A 168 -0.69 7.22 9.80
C ALA A 168 -0.07 6.86 11.16
N ARG A 169 -0.59 7.42 12.25
CA ARG A 169 -0.13 7.10 13.61
C ARG A 169 -0.37 5.63 13.95
N ARG A 170 -1.55 5.08 13.64
CA ARG A 170 -1.88 3.66 13.85
C ARG A 170 -0.98 2.74 13.04
N MET A 171 -0.71 3.08 11.78
CA MET A 171 0.20 2.31 10.93
C MET A 171 1.62 2.26 11.50
N ARG A 172 2.13 3.38 12.04
CA ARG A 172 3.45 3.41 12.68
C ARG A 172 3.53 2.61 13.98
N ALA A 173 2.39 2.38 14.63
CA ALA A 173 2.31 1.61 15.88
C ALA A 173 2.24 0.09 15.66
N MET A 174 1.94 -0.35 14.45
CA MET A 174 1.88 -1.77 14.04
C MET A 174 3.18 -2.23 13.40
#